data_b001f05f5bb94eccb91f22fbe5402eee
#
_entry.id   b001f05f5bb94eccb91f22fbe5402eee
#
_cell.length_a   1.000
_cell.length_b   1.000
_cell.length_c   1.000
_cell.angle_alpha   90.00
_cell.angle_beta   90.00
_cell.angle_gamma   90.00
#
_symmetry.space_group_name_H-M   'P 1'
#
loop_
_entity.id
_entity.type
_entity.pdbx_description
1 polymer ?
#
loop_
_entity_poly.entity_id
_entity_poly.type
_entity_poly.pdbx_seq_one_letter_code
_entity_poly.pdbx_strand_id
1 'polypeptide(L)'
;MAYTSIIPVRCLDRAVDYVRDKTKTTRGPKSLQDAVDYAINREKTELDCFETGLSCVCETAFEDMRDTVQRWQQTAGVQGYHLVQSFAEGEVTPELAHQIGVELAEQLLQGRFQTVVTTHLNTKHYHNHIVWCSVALDNGRKYHSNAKSYYTEVRARSDALCRKYGLSIIETKESEQSSICLLYTSPSPRD
;
A
#
# COMPACT_ATOMS: atom_id res chain seq x y z
N MET A 1 15.99 2.91 8.41
CA MET A 1 15.08 2.02 9.20
C MET A 1 13.74 1.97 8.47
N ALA A 2 13.35 0.80 7.94
CA ALA A 2 12.12 0.68 7.17
C ALA A 2 10.89 0.53 8.09
N TYR A 3 9.85 1.32 7.81
CA TYR A 3 8.55 1.25 8.48
C TYR A 3 7.50 0.77 7.49
N THR A 4 6.56 -0.07 7.92
CA THR A 4 5.43 -0.51 7.11
C THR A 4 4.10 -0.22 7.81
N SER A 5 3.06 0.09 7.02
CA SER A 5 1.68 0.27 7.48
C SER A 5 0.71 -0.21 6.40
N ILE A 6 -0.33 -0.94 6.77
CA ILE A 6 -1.35 -1.44 5.84
C ILE A 6 -2.73 -0.92 6.22
N ILE A 7 -3.45 -0.41 5.23
CA ILE A 7 -4.76 0.21 5.39
C ILE A 7 -5.77 -0.52 4.49
N PRO A 8 -6.87 -1.09 5.03
CA PRO A 8 -7.93 -1.66 4.21
C PRO A 8 -8.78 -0.57 3.56
N VAL A 9 -9.07 -0.72 2.28
CA VAL A 9 -9.88 0.20 1.47
C VAL A 9 -11.27 -0.40 1.26
N ARG A 10 -12.34 0.28 1.72
CA ARG A 10 -13.70 -0.29 1.82
C ARG A 10 -14.73 0.22 0.80
N CYS A 11 -14.54 1.37 0.16
CA CYS A 11 -15.58 1.98 -0.70
C CYS A 11 -15.06 2.32 -2.09
N LEU A 12 -15.76 1.83 -3.13
CA LEU A 12 -15.55 2.25 -4.52
C LEU A 12 -16.37 3.52 -4.88
N ASP A 13 -17.52 3.74 -4.21
CA ASP A 13 -18.57 4.67 -4.67
C ASP A 13 -18.39 6.14 -4.26
N ARG A 14 -17.40 6.50 -3.45
CA ARG A 14 -17.23 7.89 -2.97
C ARG A 14 -16.06 8.64 -3.59
N ALA A 15 -15.49 8.13 -4.66
CA ALA A 15 -14.29 8.65 -5.29
C ALA A 15 -14.50 9.98 -6.04
N VAL A 16 -15.70 10.23 -6.55
CA VAL A 16 -15.97 11.38 -7.43
C VAL A 16 -15.91 12.72 -6.67
N ASP A 17 -16.26 12.74 -5.39
CA ASP A 17 -16.29 13.96 -4.58
C ASP A 17 -14.92 14.33 -3.98
N TYR A 18 -14.04 13.36 -3.77
CA TYR A 18 -12.74 13.59 -3.12
C TYR A 18 -11.68 14.18 -4.06
N VAL A 19 -11.71 13.79 -5.34
CA VAL A 19 -10.76 14.31 -6.37
C VAL A 19 -10.97 15.80 -6.65
N ARG A 20 -12.15 16.35 -6.35
CA ARG A 20 -12.48 17.78 -6.53
C ARG A 20 -12.08 18.66 -5.35
N ASP A 21 -11.81 18.10 -4.17
CA ASP A 21 -11.53 18.89 -2.96
C ASP A 21 -10.01 18.93 -2.67
N LYS A 22 -9.35 19.94 -3.25
CA LYS A 22 -7.90 20.19 -3.12
C LYS A 22 -7.43 20.51 -1.68
N THR A 23 -8.35 20.59 -0.70
CA THR A 23 -8.06 21.07 0.65
C THR A 23 -7.91 19.98 1.71
N LYS A 24 -8.16 18.69 1.40
CA LYS A 24 -8.21 17.61 2.40
C LYS A 24 -7.00 16.67 2.33
N THR A 25 -5.85 17.15 2.77
CA THR A 25 -4.58 16.41 2.77
C THR A 25 -4.34 15.50 3.98
N THR A 26 -5.28 15.30 4.90
CA THR A 26 -5.01 14.67 6.22
C THR A 26 -5.77 13.38 6.52
N ARG A 27 -6.52 12.81 5.58
CA ARG A 27 -7.23 11.53 5.80
C ARG A 27 -6.77 10.50 4.78
N GLY A 28 -6.40 9.31 5.25
CA GLY A 28 -6.04 8.18 4.38
C GLY A 28 -7.15 7.81 3.38
N PRO A 29 -6.81 7.10 2.30
CA PRO A 29 -7.71 6.82 1.20
C PRO A 29 -8.96 6.05 1.68
N LYS A 30 -10.15 6.51 1.29
CA LYS A 30 -11.42 5.93 1.69
C LYS A 30 -11.95 4.90 0.69
N SER A 31 -11.47 4.95 -0.55
CA SER A 31 -11.86 4.07 -1.65
C SER A 31 -10.62 3.49 -2.34
N LEU A 32 -10.82 2.45 -3.16
CA LEU A 32 -9.74 1.91 -3.98
C LEU A 32 -9.27 2.94 -5.02
N GLN A 33 -10.19 3.73 -5.59
CA GLN A 33 -9.84 4.84 -6.49
C GLN A 33 -8.94 5.85 -5.78
N ASP A 34 -9.34 6.32 -4.59
CA ASP A 34 -8.54 7.27 -3.82
C ASP A 34 -7.14 6.70 -3.50
N ALA A 35 -7.04 5.39 -3.23
CA ALA A 35 -5.77 4.75 -2.92
C ALA A 35 -4.86 4.68 -4.16
N VAL A 36 -5.41 4.35 -5.32
CA VAL A 36 -4.68 4.32 -6.60
C VAL A 36 -4.29 5.74 -7.01
N ASP A 37 -5.23 6.70 -6.98
CA ASP A 37 -4.96 8.09 -7.35
C ASP A 37 -3.96 8.76 -6.40
N TYR A 38 -4.02 8.44 -5.10
CA TYR A 38 -3.03 8.90 -4.13
C TYR A 38 -1.65 8.31 -4.40
N ALA A 39 -1.57 7.05 -4.77
CA ALA A 39 -0.33 6.39 -5.11
C ALA A 39 0.28 6.94 -6.42
N ILE A 40 -0.56 7.22 -7.44
CA ILE A 40 -0.16 7.70 -8.77
C ILE A 40 -0.19 9.25 -8.86
N ASN A 41 -0.40 9.99 -7.77
CA ASN A 41 -0.64 11.43 -7.80
C ASN A 41 0.47 12.22 -8.54
N ARG A 42 0.24 12.51 -9.81
CA ARG A 42 1.18 13.17 -10.72
C ARG A 42 1.53 14.61 -10.33
N GLU A 43 0.64 15.36 -9.65
CA GLU A 43 0.96 16.73 -9.17
C GLU A 43 2.01 16.74 -8.05
N LYS A 44 2.14 15.63 -7.31
CA LYS A 44 3.22 15.44 -6.32
C LYS A 44 4.46 14.77 -6.91
N THR A 45 4.34 14.24 -8.12
CA THR A 45 5.35 13.42 -8.81
C THR A 45 5.95 14.10 -10.03
N GLU A 46 5.64 15.40 -10.26
CA GLU A 46 6.03 16.10 -11.51
C GLU A 46 7.52 16.09 -11.84
N LEU A 47 8.37 15.54 -10.99
CA LEU A 47 9.79 15.40 -11.30
C LEU A 47 10.43 14.06 -10.94
N ASP A 48 9.89 13.24 -10.00
CA ASP A 48 10.60 12.04 -9.55
C ASP A 48 9.66 10.99 -8.95
N CYS A 49 8.96 10.21 -9.78
CA CYS A 49 8.20 9.05 -9.34
C CYS A 49 8.54 7.82 -10.18
N PHE A 50 8.76 6.70 -9.51
CA PHE A 50 8.78 5.41 -10.15
C PHE A 50 7.42 4.74 -9.98
N GLU A 51 6.89 4.18 -11.07
CA GLU A 51 5.62 3.45 -11.09
C GLU A 51 5.79 2.09 -11.75
N THR A 52 5.21 1.05 -11.15
CA THR A 52 5.18 -0.30 -11.72
C THR A 52 3.81 -0.94 -11.48
N GLY A 53 3.18 -1.39 -12.56
CA GLY A 53 1.97 -2.22 -12.52
C GLY A 53 2.33 -3.70 -12.51
N LEU A 54 1.72 -4.46 -11.59
CA LEU A 54 1.83 -5.91 -11.53
C LEU A 54 0.45 -6.50 -11.82
N SER A 55 0.33 -7.29 -12.88
CA SER A 55 -0.94 -7.85 -13.37
C SER A 55 -1.99 -6.79 -13.76
N CYS A 56 -1.59 -5.55 -13.97
CA CYS A 56 -2.37 -4.44 -14.53
C CYS A 56 -1.44 -3.39 -15.13
N VAL A 57 -2.01 -2.45 -15.88
CA VAL A 57 -1.31 -1.26 -16.38
C VAL A 57 -1.59 -0.10 -15.42
N CYS A 58 -0.58 0.71 -15.07
CA CYS A 58 -0.75 1.77 -14.08
C CYS A 58 -1.84 2.78 -14.48
N GLU A 59 -1.91 3.14 -15.77
CA GLU A 59 -2.85 4.11 -16.30
C GLU A 59 -4.32 3.67 -16.20
N THR A 60 -4.59 2.35 -16.27
CA THR A 60 -5.94 1.77 -16.21
C THR A 60 -6.17 0.94 -14.94
N ALA A 61 -5.28 1.02 -13.98
CA ALA A 61 -5.28 0.12 -12.82
C ALA A 61 -6.61 0.12 -12.04
N PHE A 62 -7.24 1.28 -11.90
CA PHE A 62 -8.53 1.36 -11.20
C PHE A 62 -9.64 0.64 -11.98
N GLU A 63 -9.74 0.89 -13.29
CA GLU A 63 -10.71 0.24 -14.17
C GLU A 63 -10.51 -1.27 -14.16
N ASP A 64 -9.26 -1.73 -14.30
CA ASP A 64 -8.91 -3.15 -14.27
C ASP A 64 -9.30 -3.81 -12.94
N MET A 65 -9.01 -3.16 -11.81
CA MET A 65 -9.37 -3.64 -10.47
C MET A 65 -10.88 -3.67 -10.26
N ARG A 66 -11.60 -2.62 -10.70
CA ARG A 66 -13.06 -2.53 -10.65
C ARG A 66 -13.71 -3.64 -11.46
N ASP A 67 -13.24 -3.88 -12.68
CA ASP A 67 -13.76 -4.92 -13.55
C ASP A 67 -13.53 -6.32 -12.96
N THR A 68 -12.39 -6.53 -12.31
CA THR A 68 -12.12 -7.78 -11.55
C THR A 68 -13.12 -7.95 -10.39
N VAL A 69 -13.37 -6.92 -9.60
CA VAL A 69 -14.35 -6.93 -8.51
C VAL A 69 -15.75 -7.25 -9.03
N GLN A 70 -16.16 -6.64 -10.16
CA GLN A 70 -17.45 -6.86 -10.80
C GLN A 70 -17.57 -8.28 -11.37
N ARG A 71 -16.55 -8.73 -12.10
CA ARG A 71 -16.48 -10.08 -12.69
C ARG A 71 -16.72 -11.18 -11.65
N TRP A 72 -16.11 -11.04 -10.48
CA TRP A 72 -16.22 -12.01 -9.39
C TRP A 72 -17.36 -11.70 -8.42
N GLN A 73 -18.19 -10.66 -8.68
CA GLN A 73 -19.31 -10.21 -7.83
C GLN A 73 -18.91 -9.93 -6.38
N GLN A 74 -17.68 -9.45 -6.17
CA GLN A 74 -17.10 -9.18 -4.85
C GLN A 74 -17.23 -7.71 -4.43
N THR A 75 -18.37 -7.09 -4.69
CA THR A 75 -18.60 -5.64 -4.51
C THR A 75 -18.76 -5.19 -3.07
N ALA A 76 -18.97 -6.10 -2.11
CA ALA A 76 -19.15 -5.77 -0.71
C ALA A 76 -17.84 -5.86 0.11
N GLY A 77 -17.73 -5.09 1.18
CA GLY A 77 -16.62 -5.15 2.15
C GLY A 77 -15.33 -4.50 1.64
N VAL A 78 -14.17 -5.05 2.03
CA VAL A 78 -12.87 -4.52 1.62
C VAL A 78 -12.65 -4.77 0.12
N GLN A 79 -12.34 -3.70 -0.63
CA GLN A 79 -12.14 -3.73 -2.07
C GLN A 79 -10.66 -3.75 -2.46
N GLY A 80 -9.80 -3.25 -1.59
CA GLY A 80 -8.36 -3.23 -1.81
C GLY A 80 -7.60 -2.98 -0.52
N TYR A 81 -6.30 -2.94 -0.65
CA TYR A 81 -5.38 -2.59 0.43
C TYR A 81 -4.36 -1.60 -0.07
N HIS A 82 -3.92 -0.74 0.82
CA HIS A 82 -2.85 0.21 0.62
C HIS A 82 -1.77 -0.02 1.68
N LEU A 83 -0.61 -0.44 1.25
CA LEU A 83 0.58 -0.62 2.07
C LEU A 83 1.54 0.54 1.82
N VAL A 84 2.02 1.14 2.89
CA VAL A 84 3.10 2.12 2.84
C VAL A 84 4.36 1.48 3.44
N GLN A 85 5.48 1.58 2.71
CA GLN A 85 6.81 1.18 3.17
C GLN A 85 7.72 2.40 3.09
N SER A 86 8.24 2.88 4.22
CA SER A 86 9.09 4.08 4.31
C SER A 86 10.49 3.72 4.77
N PHE A 87 11.50 4.37 4.20
CA PHE A 87 12.92 4.17 4.50
C PHE A 87 13.48 5.37 5.28
N ALA A 88 14.57 5.17 6.02
CA ALA A 88 15.26 6.28 6.66
C ALA A 88 15.97 7.16 5.64
N GLU A 89 16.14 8.44 5.99
CA GLU A 89 16.85 9.41 5.15
C GLU A 89 18.26 8.94 4.83
N GLY A 90 18.60 8.93 3.53
CA GLY A 90 19.93 8.56 3.04
C GLY A 90 20.27 7.06 3.06
N GLU A 91 19.33 6.20 3.47
CA GLU A 91 19.56 4.74 3.55
C GLU A 91 19.42 4.02 2.20
N VAL A 92 18.63 4.57 1.29
CA VAL A 92 18.33 3.98 -0.02
C VAL A 92 18.48 5.01 -1.13
N THR A 93 18.78 4.56 -2.36
CA THR A 93 18.57 5.36 -3.55
C THR A 93 17.10 5.25 -4.01
N PRO A 94 16.61 6.20 -4.83
CA PRO A 94 15.27 6.11 -5.42
C PRO A 94 14.97 4.78 -6.09
N GLU A 95 15.92 4.31 -6.94
CA GLU A 95 15.82 3.07 -7.71
C GLU A 95 15.75 1.85 -6.78
N LEU A 96 16.60 1.83 -5.74
CA LEU A 96 16.62 0.74 -4.77
C LEU A 96 15.35 0.72 -3.93
N ALA A 97 14.84 1.89 -3.53
CA ALA A 97 13.57 1.98 -2.81
C ALA A 97 12.42 1.37 -3.63
N HIS A 98 12.35 1.73 -4.92
CA HIS A 98 11.35 1.21 -5.84
C HIS A 98 11.50 -0.31 -6.06
N GLN A 99 12.71 -0.78 -6.32
CA GLN A 99 13.01 -2.20 -6.48
C GLN A 99 12.54 -3.02 -5.27
N ILE A 100 12.84 -2.55 -4.06
CA ILE A 100 12.40 -3.23 -2.81
C ILE A 100 10.87 -3.25 -2.71
N GLY A 101 10.18 -2.17 -3.09
CA GLY A 101 8.72 -2.12 -3.13
C GLY A 101 8.10 -3.13 -4.10
N VAL A 102 8.66 -3.24 -5.30
CA VAL A 102 8.24 -4.22 -6.32
C VAL A 102 8.49 -5.64 -5.82
N GLU A 103 9.69 -5.95 -5.33
CA GLU A 103 10.00 -7.28 -4.77
C GLU A 103 9.08 -7.65 -3.60
N LEU A 104 8.74 -6.68 -2.73
CA LEU A 104 7.81 -6.92 -1.63
C LEU A 104 6.41 -7.27 -2.14
N ALA A 105 5.91 -6.54 -3.13
CA ALA A 105 4.62 -6.80 -3.76
C ALA A 105 4.59 -8.19 -4.43
N GLU A 106 5.61 -8.53 -5.19
CA GLU A 106 5.74 -9.85 -5.84
C GLU A 106 5.75 -11.01 -4.83
N GLN A 107 6.54 -10.90 -3.77
CA GLN A 107 6.64 -11.93 -2.73
C GLN A 107 5.34 -12.07 -1.92
N LEU A 108 4.64 -10.95 -1.66
CA LEU A 108 3.41 -10.94 -0.88
C LEU A 108 2.21 -11.43 -1.67
N LEU A 109 2.09 -10.98 -2.92
CA LEU A 109 0.87 -11.13 -3.73
C LEU A 109 0.99 -12.19 -4.83
N GLN A 110 2.21 -12.63 -5.16
CA GLN A 110 2.51 -13.73 -6.07
C GLN A 110 1.83 -13.61 -7.45
N GLY A 111 1.66 -12.38 -7.96
CA GLY A 111 1.00 -12.10 -9.23
C GLY A 111 -0.51 -12.38 -9.27
N ARG A 112 -1.12 -12.75 -8.15
CA ARG A 112 -2.54 -13.11 -8.08
C ARG A 112 -3.49 -11.93 -7.98
N PHE A 113 -2.97 -10.75 -7.65
CA PHE A 113 -3.74 -9.54 -7.44
C PHE A 113 -3.20 -8.42 -8.29
N GLN A 114 -4.08 -7.67 -8.96
CA GLN A 114 -3.69 -6.45 -9.65
C GLN A 114 -3.14 -5.45 -8.65
N THR A 115 -1.95 -4.93 -8.93
CA THR A 115 -1.19 -4.13 -7.96
C THR A 115 -0.51 -2.97 -8.67
N VAL A 116 -0.49 -1.81 -8.03
CA VAL A 116 0.32 -0.65 -8.41
C VAL A 116 1.33 -0.39 -7.31
N VAL A 117 2.59 -0.26 -7.68
CA VAL A 117 3.69 0.15 -6.81
C VAL A 117 4.18 1.51 -7.27
N THR A 118 4.15 2.50 -6.39
CA THR A 118 4.73 3.83 -6.66
C THR A 118 5.73 4.20 -5.58
N THR A 119 6.76 4.94 -5.96
CA THR A 119 7.78 5.44 -5.02
C THR A 119 7.80 6.95 -5.05
N HIS A 120 7.50 7.58 -3.93
CA HIS A 120 7.54 9.03 -3.78
C HIS A 120 8.91 9.49 -3.32
N LEU A 121 9.48 10.46 -4.05
CA LEU A 121 10.83 10.97 -3.87
C LEU A 121 10.87 12.41 -3.34
N ASN A 122 9.73 13.06 -3.26
CA ASN A 122 9.59 14.47 -2.88
C ASN A 122 9.68 14.74 -1.36
N THR A 123 10.06 13.75 -0.58
CA THR A 123 10.24 13.85 0.86
C THR A 123 11.64 13.42 1.27
N LYS A 124 12.09 13.82 2.46
CA LYS A 124 13.37 13.38 3.02
C LYS A 124 13.46 11.85 3.20
N HIS A 125 12.31 11.18 3.29
CA HIS A 125 12.19 9.75 3.45
C HIS A 125 11.51 9.18 2.22
N TYR A 126 12.23 8.45 1.39
CA TYR A 126 11.62 7.75 0.27
C TYR A 126 10.63 6.72 0.79
N HIS A 127 9.47 6.64 0.16
CA HIS A 127 8.43 5.71 0.57
C HIS A 127 7.69 5.12 -0.62
N ASN A 128 7.41 3.84 -0.52
CA ASN A 128 6.62 3.10 -1.46
C ASN A 128 5.17 3.10 -1.04
N HIS A 129 4.27 3.32 -2.00
CA HIS A 129 2.85 3.03 -1.90
C HIS A 129 2.57 1.80 -2.75
N ILE A 130 2.08 0.73 -2.13
CA ILE A 130 1.70 -0.52 -2.79
C ILE A 130 0.19 -0.67 -2.62
N VAL A 131 -0.55 -0.49 -3.71
CA VAL A 131 -2.02 -0.59 -3.72
C VAL A 131 -2.41 -1.79 -4.54
N TRP A 132 -3.27 -2.67 -4.00
CA TRP A 132 -3.75 -3.83 -4.74
C TRP A 132 -5.24 -4.07 -4.55
N CYS A 133 -5.86 -4.67 -5.58
CA CYS A 133 -7.22 -5.19 -5.51
C CYS A 133 -7.31 -6.31 -4.49
N SER A 134 -8.34 -6.32 -3.65
CA SER A 134 -8.52 -7.40 -2.69
C SER A 134 -8.95 -8.72 -3.34
N VAL A 135 -9.41 -8.70 -4.59
CA VAL A 135 -9.98 -9.86 -5.29
C VAL A 135 -8.91 -10.52 -6.16
N ALA A 136 -8.66 -11.81 -5.93
CA ALA A 136 -7.69 -12.58 -6.70
C ALA A 136 -8.18 -12.83 -8.13
N LEU A 137 -7.27 -12.69 -9.10
CA LEU A 137 -7.55 -12.88 -10.53
C LEU A 137 -7.91 -14.32 -10.90
N ASP A 138 -7.28 -15.28 -10.23
CA ASP A 138 -7.36 -16.71 -10.54
C ASP A 138 -8.64 -17.39 -10.02
N ASN A 139 -9.18 -16.93 -8.89
CA ASN A 139 -10.27 -17.64 -8.22
C ASN A 139 -11.30 -16.73 -7.52
N GLY A 140 -11.16 -15.41 -7.62
CA GLY A 140 -12.09 -14.43 -7.03
C GLY A 140 -12.09 -14.39 -5.50
N ARG A 141 -11.21 -15.10 -4.81
CA ARG A 141 -11.11 -15.04 -3.35
C ARG A 141 -10.47 -13.74 -2.91
N LYS A 142 -10.98 -13.20 -1.81
CA LYS A 142 -10.44 -11.97 -1.25
C LYS A 142 -9.18 -12.21 -0.44
N TYR A 143 -8.21 -11.31 -0.60
CA TYR A 143 -7.09 -11.18 0.32
C TYR A 143 -7.63 -10.72 1.68
N HIS A 144 -7.12 -11.30 2.74
CA HIS A 144 -7.46 -10.94 4.11
C HIS A 144 -6.20 -10.57 4.88
N SER A 145 -6.23 -9.39 5.51
CA SER A 145 -5.18 -8.95 6.43
C SER A 145 -5.74 -8.79 7.83
N ASN A 146 -5.00 -9.27 8.80
CA ASN A 146 -5.24 -9.04 10.22
C ASN A 146 -3.89 -8.76 10.91
N ALA A 147 -3.90 -8.43 12.20
CA ALA A 147 -2.68 -8.12 12.93
C ALA A 147 -1.63 -9.23 12.83
N LYS A 148 -2.03 -10.50 12.94
CA LYS A 148 -1.12 -11.64 12.84
C LYS A 148 -0.48 -11.73 11.45
N SER A 149 -1.28 -11.75 10.37
CA SER A 149 -0.76 -11.82 9.00
C SER A 149 0.09 -10.60 8.64
N TYR A 150 -0.25 -9.42 9.15
CA TYR A 150 0.58 -8.24 8.97
C TYR A 150 2.02 -8.47 9.50
N TYR A 151 2.16 -8.94 10.74
CA TYR A 151 3.50 -9.18 11.30
C TYR A 151 4.22 -10.36 10.68
N THR A 152 3.52 -11.48 10.45
CA THR A 152 4.16 -12.72 9.96
C THR A 152 4.41 -12.73 8.45
N GLU A 153 3.69 -11.92 7.69
CA GLU A 153 3.81 -11.89 6.23
C GLU A 153 4.34 -10.54 5.73
N VAL A 154 3.62 -9.45 5.96
CA VAL A 154 3.99 -8.15 5.40
C VAL A 154 5.30 -7.64 6.02
N ARG A 155 5.30 -7.50 7.35
CA ARG A 155 6.43 -6.97 8.10
C ARG A 155 7.66 -7.87 7.97
N ALA A 156 7.49 -9.18 8.13
CA ALA A 156 8.59 -10.12 8.05
C ALA A 156 9.27 -10.14 6.67
N ARG A 157 8.50 -10.05 5.58
CA ARG A 157 9.07 -9.96 4.22
C ARG A 157 9.77 -8.63 3.99
N SER A 158 9.17 -7.51 4.42
CA SER A 158 9.81 -6.19 4.33
C SER A 158 11.14 -6.18 5.09
N ASP A 159 11.18 -6.69 6.32
CA ASP A 159 12.39 -6.77 7.13
C ASP A 159 13.45 -7.71 6.50
N ALA A 160 13.02 -8.82 5.90
CA ALA A 160 13.93 -9.74 5.17
C ALA A 160 14.56 -9.06 3.95
N LEU A 161 13.77 -8.29 3.18
CA LEU A 161 14.28 -7.50 2.05
C LEU A 161 15.25 -6.41 2.53
N CYS A 162 14.91 -5.70 3.59
CA CYS A 162 15.82 -4.70 4.16
C CYS A 162 17.16 -5.33 4.56
N ARG A 163 17.16 -6.49 5.22
CA ARG A 163 18.40 -7.22 5.54
C ARG A 163 19.15 -7.66 4.29
N LYS A 164 18.45 -8.16 3.24
CA LYS A 164 19.06 -8.55 1.96
C LYS A 164 19.84 -7.40 1.32
N TYR A 165 19.33 -6.18 1.44
CA TYR A 165 19.95 -4.97 0.88
C TYR A 165 20.80 -4.18 1.89
N GLY A 166 21.07 -4.73 3.08
CA GLY A 166 21.93 -4.09 4.09
C GLY A 166 21.31 -2.87 4.77
N LEU A 167 19.96 -2.77 4.77
CA LEU A 167 19.23 -1.66 5.35
C LEU A 167 18.86 -1.94 6.81
N SER A 168 18.65 -0.88 7.59
CA SER A 168 18.22 -0.99 8.98
C SER A 168 16.74 -1.42 9.09
N ILE A 169 16.44 -2.18 10.13
CA ILE A 169 15.09 -2.62 10.50
C ILE A 169 14.69 -2.05 11.87
N ILE A 170 13.38 -1.97 12.13
CA ILE A 170 12.87 -1.64 13.45
C ILE A 170 12.83 -2.93 14.27
N GLU A 171 13.74 -3.07 15.23
CA GLU A 171 13.66 -4.15 16.21
C GLU A 171 12.56 -3.83 17.24
N THR A 172 11.40 -4.50 17.12
CA THR A 172 10.36 -4.44 18.14
C THR A 172 10.68 -5.44 19.25
N LYS A 173 10.84 -4.98 20.48
CA LYS A 173 10.90 -5.87 21.65
C LYS A 173 9.56 -6.60 21.78
N GLU A 174 9.57 -7.88 22.12
CA GLU A 174 8.36 -8.72 22.23
C GLU A 174 7.26 -8.12 23.12
N SER A 175 7.63 -7.30 24.11
CA SER A 175 6.70 -6.59 25.00
C SER A 175 5.89 -5.47 24.34
N GLU A 176 6.33 -4.93 23.20
CA GLU A 176 5.64 -3.84 22.49
C GLU A 176 4.64 -4.34 21.45
N GLN A 177 4.73 -5.60 21.03
CA GLN A 177 3.79 -6.20 20.06
C GLN A 177 2.34 -6.18 20.56
N SER A 178 2.12 -6.34 21.87
CA SER A 178 0.80 -6.27 22.52
C SER A 178 0.24 -4.85 22.57
N SER A 179 1.10 -3.83 22.73
CA SER A 179 0.71 -2.42 22.87
C SER A 179 0.41 -1.78 21.50
N ILE A 180 1.12 -2.18 20.45
CA ILE A 180 0.90 -1.66 19.09
C ILE A 180 -0.45 -2.14 18.53
N CYS A 181 -0.90 -3.33 18.93
CA CYS A 181 -2.24 -3.83 18.55
C CYS A 181 -3.37 -2.94 19.09
N LEU A 182 -3.20 -2.30 20.24
CA LEU A 182 -4.18 -1.38 20.84
C LEU A 182 -4.19 0.00 20.17
N LEU A 183 -3.05 0.48 19.65
CA LEU A 183 -2.97 1.77 18.95
C LEU A 183 -3.71 1.78 17.60
N TYR A 184 -3.80 0.63 16.92
CA TYR A 184 -4.53 0.52 15.66
C TYR A 184 -6.05 0.41 15.81
N THR A 185 -6.56 0.14 17.01
CA THR A 185 -7.99 0.03 17.30
C THR A 185 -8.57 1.27 17.96
N SER A 186 -7.74 2.21 18.42
CA SER A 186 -8.22 3.48 18.98
C SER A 186 -8.64 4.44 17.87
N PRO A 187 -9.87 4.98 17.90
CA PRO A 187 -10.22 6.09 17.03
C PRO A 187 -9.31 7.27 17.36
N SER A 188 -8.73 7.89 16.32
CA SER A 188 -7.97 9.14 16.45
C SER A 188 -8.77 10.13 17.30
N PRO A 189 -8.16 10.83 18.30
CA PRO A 189 -8.85 11.87 19.01
C PRO A 189 -9.38 12.88 17.98
N ARG A 190 -10.65 13.16 18.06
CA ARG A 190 -11.28 14.27 17.32
C ARG A 190 -10.88 15.55 18.03
N ASP A 191 -10.20 16.42 17.32
CA ASP A 191 -10.31 17.87 17.50
C ASP A 191 -10.35 18.51 16.13
#